data_892fe5693376099b8dbf4cd7bb6246ff
#
_entry.id   892fe5693376099b8dbf4cd7bb6246ff
#
_cell.length_a   1.000
_cell.length_b   1.000
_cell.length_c   1.000
_cell.angle_alpha   90.00
_cell.angle_beta   90.00
_cell.angle_gamma   90.00
#
_symmetry.space_group_name_H-M   'P 1'
#
loop_
_entity.id
_entity.type
_entity.pdbx_description
1 polymer ?
#
loop_
_entity_poly.entity_id
_entity_poly.type
_entity_poly.pdbx_seq_one_letter_code
_entity_poly.pdbx_strand_id
1 'polypeptide(L)'
;MTKDEILSVLGIEDVNPGGFAGDWLGSGPDLEVYSPIDGSHLATVQQVTEPEYDAIVDRAQAAFLEWRKVPAPRRGEIVRQLGNKLRENKQALGELVTLEMGKIKAEGLGEVQEMIDICDFAV
;
A
#
# COMPACT_ATOMS: atom_id res chain seq x y z
N MET A 1 16.64 -1.60 -9.62
CA MET A 1 16.17 -2.98 -9.43
C MET A 1 15.44 -3.41 -10.69
N THR A 2 15.43 -4.70 -11.03
CA THR A 2 14.55 -5.25 -12.07
C THR A 2 13.10 -5.26 -11.60
N LYS A 3 12.14 -5.44 -12.52
CA LYS A 3 10.72 -5.60 -12.18
C LYS A 3 10.52 -6.71 -11.15
N ASP A 4 11.06 -7.89 -11.41
CA ASP A 4 10.88 -9.05 -10.56
C ASP A 4 11.51 -8.87 -9.16
N GLU A 5 12.65 -8.18 -9.09
CA GLU A 5 13.26 -7.82 -7.80
C GLU A 5 12.38 -6.87 -6.99
N ILE A 6 11.77 -5.85 -7.64
CA ILE A 6 10.88 -4.89 -6.97
C ILE A 6 9.66 -5.61 -6.42
N LEU A 7 8.98 -6.41 -7.25
CA LEU A 7 7.78 -7.13 -6.83
C LEU A 7 8.09 -8.13 -5.70
N SER A 8 9.20 -8.85 -5.81
CA SER A 8 9.64 -9.82 -4.78
C SER A 8 9.95 -9.15 -3.45
N VAL A 9 10.70 -8.04 -3.45
CA VAL A 9 11.05 -7.30 -2.22
C VAL A 9 9.80 -6.78 -1.51
N LEU A 10 8.79 -6.35 -2.27
CA LEU A 10 7.53 -5.85 -1.73
C LEU A 10 6.51 -6.94 -1.41
N GLY A 11 6.82 -8.20 -1.70
CA GLY A 11 5.92 -9.33 -1.47
C GLY A 11 4.68 -9.30 -2.37
N ILE A 12 4.81 -8.70 -3.56
CA ILE A 12 3.74 -8.66 -4.57
C ILE A 12 3.80 -9.95 -5.37
N GLU A 13 2.70 -10.68 -5.39
CA GLU A 13 2.52 -11.93 -6.13
C GLU A 13 1.82 -11.69 -7.48
N ASP A 14 1.68 -12.74 -8.29
CA ASP A 14 0.97 -12.64 -9.56
C ASP A 14 -0.49 -12.23 -9.38
N VAL A 15 -1.14 -12.73 -8.32
CA VAL A 15 -2.50 -12.37 -7.93
C VAL A 15 -2.51 -11.93 -6.46
N ASN A 16 -3.03 -10.75 -6.20
CA ASN A 16 -3.05 -10.13 -4.89
C ASN A 16 -4.49 -9.80 -4.47
N PRO A 17 -4.89 -10.08 -3.23
CA PRO A 17 -6.21 -9.67 -2.75
C PRO A 17 -6.30 -8.14 -2.62
N GLY A 18 -7.42 -7.57 -3.05
CA GLY A 18 -7.62 -6.12 -3.14
C GLY A 18 -8.12 -5.45 -1.87
N GLY A 19 -8.46 -6.19 -0.83
CA GLY A 19 -8.98 -5.65 0.43
C GLY A 19 -8.32 -6.24 1.66
N PHE A 20 -8.30 -5.46 2.74
CA PHE A 20 -7.80 -5.90 4.03
C PHE A 20 -8.61 -5.27 5.17
N ALA A 21 -9.02 -6.11 6.13
CA ALA A 21 -9.66 -5.68 7.37
C ALA A 21 -9.34 -6.64 8.52
N GLY A 22 -8.04 -6.85 8.81
CA GLY A 22 -7.55 -7.90 9.69
C GLY A 22 -7.21 -9.18 8.95
N ASP A 23 -7.98 -9.50 7.90
CA ASP A 23 -7.71 -10.57 6.93
C ASP A 23 -7.73 -10.00 5.52
N TRP A 24 -6.96 -10.61 4.62
CA TRP A 24 -7.00 -10.31 3.19
C TRP A 24 -8.25 -10.88 2.56
N LEU A 25 -8.90 -10.10 1.69
CA LEU A 25 -10.09 -10.51 0.94
C LEU A 25 -10.15 -9.85 -0.42
N GLY A 26 -10.90 -10.48 -1.31
CA GLY A 26 -11.13 -10.06 -2.66
C GLY A 26 -11.65 -11.25 -3.46
N SER A 27 -12.94 -11.25 -3.79
CA SER A 27 -13.59 -12.28 -4.59
C SER A 27 -14.35 -11.70 -5.80
N GLY A 28 -14.11 -10.43 -6.07
CA GLY A 28 -14.65 -9.72 -7.21
C GLY A 28 -13.82 -9.93 -8.49
N PRO A 29 -14.08 -9.14 -9.54
CA PRO A 29 -13.37 -9.23 -10.81
C PRO A 29 -11.87 -8.94 -10.66
N ASP A 30 -11.05 -9.59 -11.47
CA ASP A 30 -9.63 -9.31 -11.57
C ASP A 30 -9.39 -7.94 -12.21
N LEU A 31 -8.44 -7.20 -11.66
CA LEU A 31 -7.89 -5.97 -12.22
C LEU A 31 -6.44 -6.22 -12.64
N GLU A 32 -6.23 -6.34 -13.93
CA GLU A 32 -4.91 -6.50 -14.51
C GLU A 32 -4.15 -5.16 -14.50
N VAL A 33 -2.93 -5.17 -13.95
CA VAL A 33 -2.08 -3.97 -13.85
C VAL A 33 -0.94 -4.05 -14.84
N TYR A 34 -0.82 -3.04 -15.70
CA TYR A 34 0.19 -2.96 -16.75
C TYR A 34 1.07 -1.71 -16.58
N SER A 35 2.34 -1.85 -16.92
CA SER A 35 3.25 -0.71 -16.97
C SER A 35 2.94 0.18 -18.19
N PRO A 36 2.78 1.50 -18.03
CA PRO A 36 2.65 2.41 -19.16
C PRO A 36 3.99 2.63 -19.91
N ILE A 37 5.10 2.15 -19.38
CA ILE A 37 6.42 2.31 -19.97
C ILE A 37 6.58 1.43 -21.22
N ASP A 38 6.16 0.17 -21.10
CA ASP A 38 6.37 -0.86 -22.14
C ASP A 38 5.16 -1.75 -22.39
N GLY A 39 4.06 -1.53 -21.65
CA GLY A 39 2.85 -2.34 -21.73
C GLY A 39 2.98 -3.72 -21.07
N SER A 40 4.05 -3.99 -20.33
CA SER A 40 4.22 -5.28 -19.65
C SER A 40 3.24 -5.44 -18.49
N HIS A 41 2.71 -6.64 -18.32
CA HIS A 41 1.91 -7.00 -17.16
C HIS A 41 2.77 -6.97 -15.88
N LEU A 42 2.27 -6.33 -14.83
CA LEU A 42 2.96 -6.24 -13.54
C LEU A 42 2.41 -7.26 -12.53
N ALA A 43 1.12 -7.22 -12.29
CA ALA A 43 0.42 -8.11 -11.37
C ALA A 43 -1.09 -8.00 -11.59
N THR A 44 -1.85 -8.87 -10.93
CA THR A 44 -3.31 -8.84 -10.90
C THR A 44 -3.79 -8.51 -9.48
N VAL A 45 -4.80 -7.65 -9.36
CA VAL A 45 -5.49 -7.37 -8.10
C VAL A 45 -6.88 -7.97 -8.18
N GLN A 46 -7.19 -8.88 -7.27
CA GLN A 46 -8.53 -9.41 -7.12
C GLN A 46 -9.37 -8.42 -6.32
N GLN A 47 -10.27 -7.72 -7.00
CA GLN A 47 -11.05 -6.64 -6.40
C GLN A 47 -12.02 -7.17 -5.34
N VAL A 48 -12.39 -6.32 -4.41
CA VAL A 48 -13.46 -6.63 -3.46
C VAL A 48 -14.84 -6.45 -4.12
N THR A 49 -15.80 -7.22 -3.66
CA THR A 49 -17.21 -7.03 -3.98
C THR A 49 -17.82 -5.95 -3.09
N GLU A 50 -19.00 -5.45 -3.44
CA GLU A 50 -19.73 -4.48 -2.60
C GLU A 50 -19.98 -5.00 -1.18
N PRO A 51 -20.45 -6.26 -0.95
CA PRO A 51 -20.58 -6.79 0.40
C PRO A 51 -19.25 -6.89 1.17
N GLU A 52 -18.15 -7.22 0.50
CA GLU A 52 -16.82 -7.24 1.11
C GLU A 52 -16.36 -5.83 1.51
N TYR A 53 -16.62 -4.84 0.65
CA TYR A 53 -16.36 -3.44 0.95
C TYR A 53 -17.13 -2.97 2.20
N ASP A 54 -18.43 -3.25 2.26
CA ASP A 54 -19.24 -2.91 3.43
C ASP A 54 -18.71 -3.56 4.71
N ALA A 55 -18.32 -4.83 4.64
CA ALA A 55 -17.70 -5.52 5.77
C ALA A 55 -16.36 -4.90 6.20
N ILE A 56 -15.55 -4.41 5.25
CA ILE A 56 -14.31 -3.68 5.57
C ILE A 56 -14.63 -2.38 6.31
N VAL A 57 -15.61 -1.61 5.83
CA VAL A 57 -16.02 -0.36 6.47
C VAL A 57 -16.56 -0.59 7.88
N ASP A 58 -17.39 -1.62 8.07
CA ASP A 58 -17.92 -1.98 9.40
C ASP A 58 -16.80 -2.36 10.38
N ARG A 59 -15.84 -3.15 9.94
CA ARG A 59 -14.66 -3.51 10.76
C ARG A 59 -13.79 -2.28 11.06
N ALA A 60 -13.60 -1.40 10.09
CA ALA A 60 -12.86 -0.14 10.29
C ALA A 60 -13.55 0.77 11.32
N GLN A 61 -14.89 0.84 11.28
CA GLN A 61 -15.68 1.61 12.25
C GLN A 61 -15.55 0.99 13.66
N ALA A 62 -15.61 -0.32 13.79
CA ALA A 62 -15.41 -0.99 15.06
C ALA A 62 -14.00 -0.76 15.63
N ALA A 63 -12.99 -0.87 14.78
CA ALA A 63 -11.60 -0.57 15.15
C ALA A 63 -11.41 0.89 15.59
N PHE A 64 -12.04 1.84 14.90
CA PHE A 64 -12.00 3.26 15.26
C PHE A 64 -12.54 3.51 16.68
N LEU A 65 -13.61 2.85 17.09
CA LEU A 65 -14.20 3.02 18.42
C LEU A 65 -13.23 2.65 19.55
N GLU A 66 -12.33 1.71 19.30
CA GLU A 66 -11.26 1.34 20.23
C GLU A 66 -10.02 2.22 20.04
N TRP A 67 -9.61 2.46 18.80
CA TRP A 67 -8.44 3.26 18.48
C TRP A 67 -8.51 4.68 19.04
N ARG A 68 -9.67 5.33 18.99
CA ARG A 68 -9.86 6.68 19.53
C ARG A 68 -9.62 6.78 21.05
N LYS A 69 -9.67 5.66 21.79
CA LYS A 69 -9.40 5.59 23.24
C LYS A 69 -7.90 5.49 23.54
N VAL A 70 -7.10 5.11 22.56
CA VAL A 70 -5.64 4.99 22.70
C VAL A 70 -5.04 6.39 22.84
N PRO A 71 -4.20 6.66 23.89
CA PRO A 71 -3.56 7.95 24.06
C PRO A 71 -2.77 8.40 22.83
N ALA A 72 -2.85 9.69 22.49
CA ALA A 72 -2.22 10.26 21.29
C ALA A 72 -0.73 9.90 21.13
N PRO A 73 0.13 9.92 22.19
CA PRO A 73 1.54 9.54 22.04
C PRO A 73 1.72 8.07 21.61
N ARG A 74 0.84 7.17 22.04
CA ARG A 74 0.88 5.76 21.61
C ARG A 74 0.42 5.58 20.16
N ARG A 75 -0.57 6.36 19.74
CA ARG A 75 -0.98 6.38 18.32
C ARG A 75 0.15 6.90 17.45
N GLY A 76 0.82 7.99 17.89
CA GLY A 76 1.99 8.53 17.21
C GLY A 76 3.12 7.52 17.08
N GLU A 77 3.37 6.69 18.09
CA GLU A 77 4.39 5.64 18.03
C GLU A 77 4.11 4.62 16.91
N ILE A 78 2.85 4.25 16.68
CA ILE A 78 2.49 3.35 15.58
C ILE A 78 2.71 4.02 14.24
N VAL A 79 2.36 5.31 14.10
CA VAL A 79 2.64 6.08 12.88
C VAL A 79 4.14 6.22 12.63
N ARG A 80 4.93 6.41 13.69
CA ARG A 80 6.41 6.43 13.58
C ARG A 80 6.96 5.10 13.05
N GLN A 81 6.44 3.97 13.54
CA GLN A 81 6.83 2.65 13.03
C GLN A 81 6.47 2.48 11.55
N LEU A 82 5.29 2.95 11.13
CA LEU A 82 4.90 2.98 9.72
C LEU A 82 5.88 3.80 8.89
N GLY A 83 6.24 5.01 9.33
CA GLY A 83 7.24 5.86 8.67
C GLY A 83 8.61 5.17 8.53
N ASN A 84 9.03 4.41 9.54
CA ASN A 84 10.27 3.63 9.45
C ASN A 84 10.19 2.51 8.41
N LYS A 85 9.05 1.81 8.34
CA LYS A 85 8.83 0.79 7.29
C LYS A 85 8.84 1.38 5.88
N LEU A 86 8.28 2.56 5.71
CA LEU A 86 8.36 3.30 4.44
C LEU A 86 9.81 3.66 4.09
N ARG A 87 10.62 4.12 5.07
CA ARG A 87 12.05 4.41 4.85
C ARG A 87 12.84 3.18 4.43
N GLU A 88 12.63 2.06 5.12
CA GLU A 88 13.30 0.78 4.82
C GLU A 88 13.01 0.32 3.39
N ASN A 89 11.80 0.55 2.89
CA ASN A 89 11.34 0.09 1.58
C ASN A 89 11.29 1.21 0.52
N LYS A 90 11.80 2.41 0.83
CA LYS A 90 11.67 3.59 -0.04
C LYS A 90 12.13 3.33 -1.47
N GLN A 91 13.25 2.64 -1.64
CA GLN A 91 13.79 2.36 -2.98
C GLN A 91 12.84 1.49 -3.81
N ALA A 92 12.38 0.38 -3.26
CA ALA A 92 11.48 -0.53 -3.97
C ALA A 92 10.11 0.10 -4.24
N LEU A 93 9.55 0.81 -3.25
CA LEU A 93 8.26 1.51 -3.40
C LEU A 93 8.35 2.62 -4.47
N GLY A 94 9.41 3.43 -4.45
CA GLY A 94 9.60 4.49 -5.45
C GLY A 94 9.80 3.95 -6.86
N GLU A 95 10.52 2.85 -7.01
CA GLU A 95 10.66 2.17 -8.29
C GLU A 95 9.37 1.51 -8.76
N LEU A 96 8.52 1.02 -7.84
CA LEU A 96 7.17 0.53 -8.16
C LEU A 96 6.29 1.66 -8.72
N VAL A 97 6.32 2.85 -8.11
CA VAL A 97 5.62 4.03 -8.64
C VAL A 97 6.06 4.34 -10.07
N THR A 98 7.36 4.26 -10.34
CA THR A 98 7.89 4.43 -11.70
C THR A 98 7.34 3.39 -12.68
N LEU A 99 7.32 2.11 -12.28
CA LEU A 99 6.80 1.04 -13.14
C LEU A 99 5.31 1.18 -13.43
N GLU A 100 4.51 1.52 -12.41
CA GLU A 100 3.06 1.53 -12.51
C GLU A 100 2.51 2.83 -13.11
N MET A 101 3.15 3.97 -12.84
CA MET A 101 2.67 5.29 -13.26
C MET A 101 3.47 5.92 -14.39
N GLY A 102 4.62 5.36 -14.75
CA GLY A 102 5.49 5.91 -15.77
C GLY A 102 6.24 7.19 -15.36
N LYS A 103 6.25 7.54 -14.08
CA LYS A 103 7.01 8.67 -13.56
C LYS A 103 8.51 8.38 -13.58
N ILE A 104 9.34 9.43 -13.69
CA ILE A 104 10.78 9.26 -13.52
C ILE A 104 11.10 8.79 -12.10
N LYS A 105 12.22 8.10 -11.95
CA LYS A 105 12.62 7.52 -10.65
C LYS A 105 12.70 8.53 -9.51
N ALA A 106 13.18 9.74 -9.79
CA ALA A 106 13.26 10.81 -8.80
C ALA A 106 11.89 11.20 -8.25
N GLU A 107 10.87 11.26 -9.11
CA GLU A 107 9.49 11.54 -8.69
C GLU A 107 8.88 10.36 -7.92
N GLY A 108 9.09 9.12 -8.37
CA GLY A 108 8.66 7.94 -7.63
C GLY A 108 9.23 7.89 -6.21
N LEU A 109 10.52 8.17 -6.04
CA LEU A 109 11.15 8.29 -4.73
C LEU A 109 10.61 9.48 -3.91
N GLY A 110 10.26 10.59 -4.58
CA GLY A 110 9.65 11.77 -3.97
C GLY A 110 8.26 11.48 -3.39
N GLU A 111 7.44 10.72 -4.10
CA GLU A 111 6.12 10.27 -3.61
C GLU A 111 6.24 9.50 -2.28
N VAL A 112 7.20 8.58 -2.20
CA VAL A 112 7.44 7.82 -0.96
C VAL A 112 8.02 8.72 0.14
N GLN A 113 8.85 9.70 -0.23
CA GLN A 113 9.37 10.67 0.73
C GLN A 113 8.24 11.49 1.36
N GLU A 114 7.25 11.92 0.58
CA GLU A 114 6.06 12.59 1.12
C GLU A 114 5.31 11.74 2.14
N MET A 115 5.14 10.45 1.87
CA MET A 115 4.53 9.52 2.85
C MET A 115 5.31 9.49 4.16
N ILE A 116 6.64 9.47 4.09
CA ILE A 116 7.53 9.48 5.24
C ILE A 116 7.41 10.80 6.02
N ASP A 117 7.43 11.92 5.31
CA ASP A 117 7.35 13.26 5.89
C ASP A 117 6.01 13.48 6.60
N ILE A 118 4.91 12.98 6.05
CA ILE A 118 3.59 13.01 6.70
C ILE A 118 3.57 12.13 7.96
N CYS A 119 4.22 10.97 7.97
CA CYS A 119 4.36 10.18 9.19
C CYS A 119 5.14 10.95 10.27
N ASP A 120 6.23 11.62 9.90
CA ASP A 120 7.02 12.45 10.83
C ASP A 120 6.21 13.65 11.34
N PHE A 121 5.41 14.28 10.48
CA PHE A 121 4.54 15.39 10.86
C PHE A 121 3.43 14.93 11.82
N ALA A 122 2.91 13.73 11.67
CA ALA A 122 1.82 13.20 12.49
C ALA A 122 2.26 12.70 13.89
N VAL A 123 3.56 12.60 14.15
CA VAL A 123 4.14 12.23 15.44
C VAL A 123 4.40 13.48 16.28
#